data_111387e8f7532b8f1f99bb3907c7b206
#
_entry.id   111387e8f7532b8f1f99bb3907c7b206
#
_cell.length_a   1.000
_cell.length_b   1.000
_cell.length_c   1.000
_cell.angle_alpha   90.00
_cell.angle_beta   90.00
_cell.angle_gamma   90.00
#
_symmetry.space_group_name_H-M   'P 1'
#
loop_
_entity.id
_entity.type
_entity.pdbx_description
1 polymer ?
#
loop_
_entity_poly.entity_id
_entity_poly.type
_entity_poly.pdbx_seq_one_letter_code
_entity_poly.pdbx_strand_id
1 'polypeptide(L)'
;MSKPDEAYAAAREAMISAYCSGLATTQLSPIEVLESLALALGKIYREVADEHLHPAGCPCGWHPDDLFDILALQQAIAANAARDERFGHFDLRLAPPVGHG
;
A
#
# COMPACT_ATOMS: atom_id res chain seq x y z
N MET A 1 -10.80 -19.41 5.80
CA MET A 1 -9.97 -18.22 5.63
C MET A 1 -10.45 -17.14 6.56
N SER A 2 -9.56 -16.42 7.17
CA SER A 2 -9.95 -15.37 8.10
C SER A 2 -10.45 -14.14 7.34
N LYS A 3 -11.17 -13.24 8.03
CA LYS A 3 -11.64 -12.02 7.40
C LYS A 3 -10.50 -11.12 6.94
N PRO A 4 -9.39 -10.97 7.71
CA PRO A 4 -8.26 -10.20 7.19
C PRO A 4 -7.67 -10.81 5.93
N ASP A 5 -7.62 -12.15 5.83
CA ASP A 5 -7.11 -12.80 4.62
C ASP A 5 -8.02 -12.54 3.44
N GLU A 6 -9.33 -12.54 3.68
CA GLU A 6 -10.28 -12.25 2.61
C GLU A 6 -10.17 -10.81 2.13
N ALA A 7 -10.00 -9.87 3.07
CA ALA A 7 -9.83 -8.47 2.71
C ALA A 7 -8.55 -8.26 1.90
N TYR A 8 -7.47 -8.91 2.32
CA TYR A 8 -6.21 -8.81 1.61
C TYR A 8 -6.34 -9.35 0.19
N ALA A 9 -6.97 -10.51 0.03
CA ALA A 9 -7.11 -11.12 -1.29
C ALA A 9 -7.93 -10.23 -2.23
N ALA A 10 -9.02 -9.67 -1.73
CA ALA A 10 -9.86 -8.79 -2.52
C ALA A 10 -9.12 -7.52 -2.91
N ALA A 11 -8.40 -6.94 -1.96
CA ALA A 11 -7.63 -5.72 -2.23
C ALA A 11 -6.54 -5.99 -3.26
N ARG A 12 -5.84 -7.11 -3.12
CA ARG A 12 -4.76 -7.44 -4.04
C ARG A 12 -5.29 -7.61 -5.46
N GLU A 13 -6.42 -8.29 -5.59
CA GLU A 13 -7.01 -8.50 -6.91
C GLU A 13 -7.42 -7.17 -7.55
N ALA A 14 -8.04 -6.30 -6.78
CA ALA A 14 -8.46 -4.99 -7.29
C ALA A 14 -7.27 -4.14 -7.69
N MET A 15 -6.20 -4.18 -6.90
CA MET A 15 -5.02 -3.36 -7.19
C MET A 15 -4.25 -3.89 -8.38
N ILE A 16 -4.18 -5.22 -8.57
CA ILE A 16 -3.55 -5.76 -9.75
C ILE A 16 -4.31 -5.34 -11.00
N SER A 17 -5.63 -5.36 -10.95
CA SER A 17 -6.44 -4.91 -12.06
C SER A 17 -6.18 -3.43 -12.37
N ALA A 18 -6.11 -2.60 -11.34
CA ALA A 18 -5.82 -1.18 -11.52
C ALA A 18 -4.42 -0.97 -12.10
N TYR A 19 -3.45 -1.75 -11.62
CA TYR A 19 -2.08 -1.67 -12.13
C TYR A 19 -2.02 -2.00 -13.62
N CYS A 20 -2.65 -3.11 -14.01
CA CYS A 20 -2.63 -3.52 -15.42
C CYS A 20 -3.34 -2.50 -16.29
N SER A 21 -4.44 -1.94 -15.81
CA SER A 21 -5.16 -0.91 -16.53
C SER A 21 -4.30 0.35 -16.69
N GLY A 22 -3.58 0.73 -15.63
CA GLY A 22 -2.71 1.90 -15.68
C GLY A 22 -1.60 1.73 -16.70
N LEU A 23 -0.97 0.56 -16.75
CA LEU A 23 0.06 0.31 -17.75
C LEU A 23 -0.52 0.35 -19.16
N ALA A 24 -1.71 -0.21 -19.36
CA ALA A 24 -2.30 -0.29 -20.68
C ALA A 24 -2.77 1.06 -21.22
N THR A 25 -3.15 1.98 -20.34
CA THR A 25 -3.78 3.21 -20.78
C THR A 25 -2.89 4.45 -20.61
N THR A 26 -1.69 4.30 -20.04
CA THR A 26 -0.77 5.44 -19.90
C THR A 26 0.59 5.04 -20.45
N GLN A 27 1.50 6.01 -20.47
CA GLN A 27 2.87 5.74 -20.87
C GLN A 27 3.79 5.65 -19.66
N LEU A 28 3.21 5.45 -18.49
CA LEU A 28 3.98 5.42 -17.24
C LEU A 28 4.73 4.11 -17.09
N SER A 29 5.85 4.17 -16.40
CA SER A 29 6.61 2.97 -16.06
C SER A 29 5.92 2.21 -14.93
N PRO A 30 6.29 0.94 -14.71
CA PRO A 30 5.69 0.17 -13.61
C PRO A 30 5.77 0.85 -12.25
N ILE A 31 6.93 1.43 -11.92
CA ILE A 31 7.03 2.07 -10.62
C ILE A 31 6.14 3.31 -10.53
N GLU A 32 5.99 4.03 -11.63
CA GLU A 32 5.12 5.20 -11.61
C GLU A 32 3.66 4.81 -11.43
N VAL A 33 3.24 3.70 -12.02
CA VAL A 33 1.88 3.21 -11.79
C VAL A 33 1.70 2.79 -10.33
N LEU A 34 2.71 2.10 -9.77
CA LEU A 34 2.65 1.70 -8.36
C LEU A 34 2.63 2.92 -7.44
N GLU A 35 3.38 3.97 -7.77
CA GLU A 35 3.32 5.20 -6.99
C GLU A 35 1.94 5.82 -7.03
N SER A 36 1.28 5.77 -8.18
CA SER A 36 -0.09 6.26 -8.28
C SER A 36 -1.04 5.50 -7.38
N LEU A 37 -0.86 4.18 -7.29
CA LEU A 37 -1.67 3.37 -6.38
C LEU A 37 -1.41 3.76 -4.93
N ALA A 38 -0.15 4.03 -4.59
CA ALA A 38 0.19 4.46 -3.23
C ALA A 38 -0.41 5.83 -2.91
N LEU A 39 -0.37 6.75 -3.87
CA LEU A 39 -1.00 8.06 -3.69
C LEU A 39 -2.50 7.91 -3.47
N ALA A 40 -3.12 7.03 -4.24
CA ALA A 40 -4.56 6.79 -4.09
C ALA A 40 -4.88 6.23 -2.71
N LEU A 41 -4.04 5.31 -2.22
CA LEU A 41 -4.24 4.77 -0.89
C LEU A 41 -4.16 5.87 0.18
N GLY A 42 -3.18 6.75 0.04
CA GLY A 42 -3.05 7.87 0.98
C GLY A 42 -4.27 8.77 0.97
N LYS A 43 -4.80 9.06 -0.22
CA LYS A 43 -6.00 9.88 -0.32
C LYS A 43 -7.20 9.17 0.30
N ILE A 44 -7.34 7.89 0.06
CA ILE A 44 -8.41 7.11 0.66
C ILE A 44 -8.29 7.14 2.19
N TYR A 45 -7.06 6.97 2.70
CA TYR A 45 -6.88 7.07 4.13
C TYR A 45 -7.37 8.42 4.66
N ARG A 46 -7.01 9.51 3.96
CA ARG A 46 -7.42 10.83 4.43
C ARG A 46 -8.93 10.95 4.47
N GLU A 47 -9.60 10.46 3.44
CA GLU A 47 -11.05 10.56 3.38
C GLU A 47 -11.73 9.70 4.45
N VAL A 48 -11.23 8.49 4.64
CA VAL A 48 -11.78 7.59 5.65
C VAL A 48 -11.55 8.15 7.06
N ALA A 49 -10.35 8.67 7.31
CA ALA A 49 -10.04 9.23 8.62
C ALA A 49 -10.90 10.45 8.91
N ASP A 50 -11.06 11.34 7.92
CA ASP A 50 -11.88 12.53 8.12
C ASP A 50 -13.33 12.15 8.39
N GLU A 51 -13.84 11.12 7.73
CA GLU A 51 -15.19 10.66 7.98
C GLU A 51 -15.36 10.21 9.43
N HIS A 52 -14.36 9.53 9.97
CA HIS A 52 -14.43 9.04 11.36
C HIS A 52 -14.23 10.15 12.39
N LEU A 53 -13.58 11.24 12.01
CA LEU A 53 -13.42 12.38 12.91
C LEU A 53 -14.66 13.26 12.93
N HIS A 54 -15.53 13.13 11.96
CA HIS A 54 -16.74 13.94 11.90
C HIS A 54 -17.72 13.48 12.98
N PRO A 55 -18.35 14.39 13.73
CA PRO A 55 -19.27 13.98 14.80
C PRO A 55 -20.39 13.09 14.36
N ALA A 56 -20.87 13.25 13.10
CA ALA A 56 -21.93 12.43 12.57
C ALA A 56 -21.40 11.30 11.69
N GLY A 57 -20.12 10.99 11.79
CA GLY A 57 -19.52 9.96 10.97
C GLY A 57 -19.76 8.56 11.50
N CYS A 58 -18.92 7.63 11.06
CA CYS A 58 -19.08 6.23 11.39
C CYS A 58 -18.97 5.99 12.90
N PRO A 59 -19.93 5.29 13.50
CA PRO A 59 -19.90 5.07 14.96
C PRO A 59 -19.12 3.82 15.37
N CYS A 60 -18.21 3.33 14.55
CA CYS A 60 -17.53 2.06 14.82
C CYS A 60 -16.53 2.12 15.96
N GLY A 61 -16.15 3.32 16.41
CA GLY A 61 -15.21 3.44 17.53
C GLY A 61 -13.77 3.61 17.16
N TRP A 62 -13.43 3.52 15.87
CA TRP A 62 -12.04 3.71 15.48
C TRP A 62 -11.68 5.20 15.56
N HIS A 63 -10.56 5.49 16.17
CA HIS A 63 -10.08 6.84 16.30
C HIS A 63 -8.80 7.00 15.46
N PRO A 64 -8.89 7.70 14.34
CA PRO A 64 -7.71 7.86 13.48
C PRO A 64 -6.60 8.61 14.20
N ASP A 65 -5.37 8.19 13.92
CA ASP A 65 -4.17 8.87 14.41
C ASP A 65 -3.21 8.93 13.24
N ASP A 66 -3.10 10.09 12.61
CA ASP A 66 -2.37 10.22 11.35
C ASP A 66 -0.96 9.65 11.45
N LEU A 67 -0.22 10.00 12.49
CA LEU A 67 1.16 9.57 12.59
C LEU A 67 1.28 8.06 12.66
N PHE A 68 0.56 7.43 13.57
CA PHE A 68 0.67 5.99 13.73
C PHE A 68 0.04 5.24 12.57
N ASP A 69 -1.06 5.75 12.03
CA ASP A 69 -1.74 5.06 10.93
C ASP A 69 -0.91 5.09 9.66
N ILE A 70 -0.33 6.25 9.32
CA ILE A 70 0.51 6.35 8.12
C ILE A 70 1.74 5.47 8.28
N LEU A 71 2.34 5.47 9.47
CA LEU A 71 3.49 4.61 9.69
C LEU A 71 3.12 3.14 9.56
N ALA A 72 1.95 2.75 10.07
CA ALA A 72 1.49 1.37 9.94
C ALA A 72 1.32 0.98 8.47
N LEU A 73 0.77 1.88 7.65
CA LEU A 73 0.60 1.61 6.23
C LEU A 73 1.95 1.48 5.53
N GLN A 74 2.89 2.36 5.86
CA GLN A 74 4.23 2.28 5.29
C GLN A 74 4.91 0.97 5.66
N GLN A 75 4.77 0.55 6.91
CA GLN A 75 5.36 -0.69 7.36
C GLN A 75 4.69 -1.90 6.71
N ALA A 76 3.40 -1.85 6.48
CA ALA A 76 2.70 -2.93 5.80
C ALA A 76 3.23 -3.09 4.38
N ILE A 77 3.48 -1.99 3.68
CA ILE A 77 4.07 -2.07 2.34
C ILE A 77 5.45 -2.72 2.42
N ALA A 78 6.28 -2.25 3.34
CA ALA A 78 7.63 -2.78 3.45
C ALA A 78 7.64 -4.26 3.81
N ALA A 79 6.70 -4.68 4.67
CA ALA A 79 6.67 -6.07 5.13
C ALA A 79 6.44 -7.05 4.00
N ASN A 80 5.64 -6.67 3.00
CA ASN A 80 5.39 -7.56 1.89
C ASN A 80 6.28 -7.29 0.68
N ALA A 81 6.77 -6.08 0.54
CA ALA A 81 7.53 -5.73 -0.65
C ALA A 81 9.00 -6.12 -0.54
N ALA A 82 9.54 -6.11 0.67
CA ALA A 82 10.96 -6.40 0.84
C ALA A 82 11.24 -7.88 0.71
N ARG A 83 12.40 -8.19 0.10
CA ARG A 83 12.80 -9.56 0.09
C ARG A 83 13.30 -9.93 1.42
N ASP A 84 12.87 -11.12 1.86
CA ASP A 84 13.10 -11.50 3.08
C ASP A 84 14.43 -11.65 3.47
N GLU A 85 15.06 -12.51 3.53
CA GLU A 85 16.21 -12.68 4.12
C GLU A 85 17.19 -11.95 3.59
N ARG A 86 16.90 -11.28 2.74
CA ARG A 86 17.84 -10.55 2.29
C ARG A 86 17.52 -9.22 2.41
N PHE A 87 16.35 -8.94 2.71
CA PHE A 87 16.07 -7.60 2.91
C PHE A 87 16.80 -7.24 4.05
N GLY A 88 17.31 -6.51 3.98
CA GLY A 88 18.04 -6.41 4.88
C GLY A 88 19.23 -7.02 4.54
N HIS A 89 19.46 -7.59 3.78
CA HIS A 89 20.68 -8.10 3.44
C HIS A 89 20.91 -8.02 2.10
N PHE A 90 20.68 -7.74 1.82
CA PHE A 90 20.72 -7.49 0.86
C PHE A 90 21.31 -7.23 0.25
N ASP A 91 21.47 -7.56 0.28
CA ASP A 91 21.89 -7.53 -0.32
C ASP A 91 21.94 -7.11 -1.10
N LEU A 92 22.18 -6.58 -1.08
CA LEU A 92 22.40 -6.24 -1.68
C LEU A 92 22.89 -6.50 -2.42
N ARG A 93 23.31 -7.14 -2.39
CA ARG A 93 23.84 -7.53 -2.96
C ARG A 93 23.65 -7.52 -3.86
N LEU A 94 23.64 -7.50 -3.60
CA LEU A 94 23.46 -7.66 -4.27
C LEU A 94 23.20 -7.28 -4.85
N ALA A 95 23.20 -7.02 -4.70
CA ALA A 95 23.13 -6.65 -5.24
C ALA A 95 23.05 -6.17 -5.70
N PRO A 96 23.24 -6.04 -5.78
CA PRO A 96 23.33 -5.48 -6.31
C PRO A 96 23.09 -5.06 -6.75
N PRO A 97 23.05 -5.01 -6.99
CA PRO A 97 22.88 -4.52 -7.37
C PRO A 97 22.37 -4.18 -7.84
N VAL A 98 22.30 -4.08 -7.76
CA VAL A 98 21.87 -3.88 -8.14
C VAL A 98 21.19 -3.65 -8.62
N GLY A 99 20.96 -3.49 -8.86
CA GLY A 99 20.49 -3.26 -9.10
C GLY A 99 19.67 -3.29 -9.40
N HIS A 100 19.44 -3.20 -9.27
CA HIS A 100 18.77 -3.11 -9.39
C HIS A 100 18.02 -2.71 -9.69
N GLY A 101 17.99 -2.73 -9.69
CA GLY A 101 17.36 -2.19 -9.90
C GLY A 101 16.83 -2.09 -10.02
#